data_bacb5420881b7912354d0b4dbfd91a49
#
_entry.id   bacb5420881b7912354d0b4dbfd91a49
#
_cell.length_a   1.000
_cell.length_b   1.000
_cell.length_c   1.000
_cell.angle_alpha   90.00
_cell.angle_beta   90.00
_cell.angle_gamma   90.00
#
_symmetry.space_group_name_H-M   'P 1'
#
loop_
_entity.id
_entity.type
_entity.pdbx_description
1 polymer ?
#
loop_
_entity_poly.entity_id
_entity_poly.type
_entity_poly.pdbx_seq_one_letter_code
_entity_poly.pdbx_strand_id
1 'polypeptide(L)'
;MRPAPITGVTIALLVALLAGCTSADRADSTPDQQPSSPGTTLSAPTTGAPPPTAAPTASPEAGGAAPRVTVRISGGFAGRGDSIAVEPDGRWTVTDRAGSRRNGRLTPADQATLAGLTADPRLAGEARRPSTATNCADVMNYRLTVADNDTWYVDCPTDGPPPPATQAVVKLLLRTTATYVR
;
A
#
# COMPACT_ATOMS: atom_id res chain seq x y z
N MET A 1 -32.34 -45.24 18.81
CA MET A 1 -31.16 -44.50 19.32
C MET A 1 -31.62 -43.09 19.62
N ARG A 2 -31.54 -42.65 20.86
CA ARG A 2 -32.13 -41.39 21.35
C ARG A 2 -31.10 -40.27 21.26
N PRO A 3 -31.44 -39.06 20.79
CA PRO A 3 -30.55 -37.89 20.88
C PRO A 3 -30.56 -37.28 22.26
N ALA A 4 -29.38 -36.89 22.77
CA ALA A 4 -29.19 -36.18 24.03
C ALA A 4 -29.36 -34.66 23.85
N PRO A 5 -29.88 -33.92 24.84
CA PRO A 5 -30.07 -32.47 24.75
C PRO A 5 -28.78 -31.73 25.05
N ILE A 6 -28.48 -30.71 24.24
CA ILE A 6 -27.36 -29.79 24.44
C ILE A 6 -27.80 -28.67 25.38
N THR A 7 -27.17 -28.62 26.53
CA THR A 7 -27.38 -27.60 27.57
C THR A 7 -26.80 -26.25 27.10
N GLY A 8 -27.64 -25.25 27.10
CA GLY A 8 -27.25 -23.89 26.81
C GLY A 8 -26.36 -23.28 27.87
N VAL A 9 -25.28 -22.62 27.47
CA VAL A 9 -24.45 -21.75 28.29
C VAL A 9 -24.75 -20.31 27.90
N THR A 10 -25.45 -19.65 28.81
CA THR A 10 -25.73 -18.20 28.80
C THR A 10 -24.46 -17.48 29.25
N ILE A 11 -23.81 -16.72 28.41
CA ILE A 11 -22.72 -15.84 28.80
C ILE A 11 -23.27 -14.43 28.93
N ALA A 12 -23.16 -13.91 30.16
CA ALA A 12 -23.62 -12.61 30.57
C ALA A 12 -22.80 -11.46 29.94
N LEU A 13 -23.52 -10.42 29.53
CA LEU A 13 -23.02 -9.13 29.10
C LEU A 13 -22.36 -8.40 30.25
N LEU A 14 -21.12 -7.98 30.11
CA LEU A 14 -20.48 -6.97 30.94
C LEU A 14 -20.22 -5.73 30.08
N VAL A 15 -21.10 -4.75 30.27
CA VAL A 15 -20.95 -3.38 29.78
C VAL A 15 -20.13 -2.60 30.77
N ALA A 16 -18.94 -2.16 30.41
CA ALA A 16 -18.16 -1.17 31.15
C ALA A 16 -18.12 0.13 30.37
N LEU A 17 -18.91 1.08 30.82
CA LEU A 17 -18.88 2.50 30.45
C LEU A 17 -17.68 3.16 31.13
N LEU A 18 -16.76 3.71 30.38
CA LEU A 18 -15.76 4.67 30.86
C LEU A 18 -15.90 5.97 30.08
N ALA A 19 -16.56 6.91 30.70
CA ALA A 19 -16.61 8.31 30.31
C ALA A 19 -15.43 9.08 30.93
N GLY A 20 -14.98 10.12 30.25
CA GLY A 20 -14.08 11.19 30.77
C GLY A 20 -12.73 11.19 30.06
N CYS A 21 -12.12 12.29 29.67
CA CYS A 21 -12.27 13.70 30.03
C CYS A 21 -11.78 14.55 28.87
N THR A 22 -12.45 15.64 28.67
CA THR A 22 -12.02 16.83 27.94
C THR A 22 -10.82 17.48 28.62
N SER A 23 -9.85 17.92 27.84
CA SER A 23 -8.96 19.02 28.22
C SER A 23 -8.70 19.87 26.98
N ALA A 24 -9.36 21.01 26.97
CA ALA A 24 -9.01 22.15 26.17
C ALA A 24 -7.85 22.84 26.86
N ASP A 25 -6.78 23.11 26.14
CA ASP A 25 -5.84 24.16 26.51
C ASP A 25 -5.54 25.03 25.32
N ARG A 26 -5.97 26.26 25.53
CA ARG A 26 -5.92 27.40 24.65
C ARG A 26 -4.66 28.17 25.06
N ALA A 27 -3.70 28.31 24.18
CA ALA A 27 -2.64 29.29 24.31
C ALA A 27 -2.58 30.13 23.03
N ASP A 28 -3.20 31.26 23.18
CA ASP A 28 -3.06 32.54 22.50
C ASP A 28 -1.60 33.01 22.58
N SER A 29 -1.01 33.43 21.46
CA SER A 29 0.10 34.35 21.41
C SER A 29 0.12 35.06 20.07
N THR A 30 -0.33 36.28 20.10
CA THR A 30 -0.37 37.31 19.07
C THR A 30 1.02 37.95 18.88
N PRO A 31 1.20 38.78 17.87
CA PRO A 31 2.46 38.97 17.12
C PRO A 31 3.31 40.13 17.63
N ASP A 32 4.59 40.14 17.30
CA ASP A 32 5.41 41.35 17.41
C ASP A 32 6.20 41.63 16.13
N GLN A 33 5.79 42.66 15.54
CA GLN A 33 6.44 43.86 14.98
C GLN A 33 7.81 43.73 14.28
N GLN A 34 7.70 44.12 13.04
CA GLN A 34 8.71 44.68 12.14
C GLN A 34 9.41 45.92 12.77
N PRO A 35 10.68 46.20 12.43
CA PRO A 35 10.88 47.43 11.72
C PRO A 35 11.82 47.38 10.49
N SER A 36 11.43 48.19 9.58
CA SER A 36 12.10 48.60 8.36
C SER A 36 13.43 49.37 8.61
N SER A 37 14.37 49.24 7.70
CA SER A 37 15.28 50.36 7.35
C SER A 37 15.86 50.18 5.95
N PRO A 38 15.98 51.25 5.20
CA PRO A 38 16.44 51.24 3.81
C PRO A 38 17.95 51.48 3.71
N GLY A 39 18.58 50.76 2.79
CA GLY A 39 19.97 51.00 2.42
C GLY A 39 20.11 51.00 0.90
N THR A 40 20.03 52.19 0.35
CA THR A 40 20.37 52.50 -1.04
C THR A 40 21.91 52.50 -1.20
N THR A 41 22.41 51.64 -2.07
CA THR A 41 23.76 51.84 -2.62
C THR A 41 23.74 51.57 -4.13
N LEU A 42 23.90 52.65 -4.87
CA LEU A 42 24.21 52.63 -6.30
C LEU A 42 25.62 52.10 -6.51
N SER A 43 25.81 51.12 -7.35
CA SER A 43 27.09 50.77 -7.94
C SER A 43 26.93 50.36 -9.41
N ALA A 44 27.84 50.86 -10.20
CA ALA A 44 27.90 50.98 -11.63
C ALA A 44 27.82 49.69 -12.44
N PRO A 45 27.56 49.77 -13.76
CA PRO A 45 27.42 48.65 -14.66
C PRO A 45 28.77 48.03 -15.02
N THR A 46 28.93 46.76 -14.65
CA THR A 46 30.03 45.95 -15.20
C THR A 46 29.47 45.15 -16.37
N THR A 47 29.99 45.42 -17.56
CA THR A 47 29.79 44.64 -18.76
C THR A 47 30.33 43.23 -18.53
N GLY A 48 29.48 42.31 -18.22
CA GLY A 48 29.79 40.87 -18.03
C GLY A 48 29.27 40.05 -19.21
N ALA A 49 30.13 39.18 -19.68
CA ALA A 49 29.88 38.22 -20.76
C ALA A 49 28.53 37.43 -20.62
N PRO A 50 27.93 37.00 -21.75
CA PRO A 50 26.70 36.26 -21.67
C PRO A 50 26.90 34.96 -20.88
N PRO A 51 25.98 34.61 -19.98
CA PRO A 51 26.05 33.35 -19.28
C PRO A 51 25.94 32.16 -20.25
N PRO A 52 26.65 31.05 -19.98
CA PRO A 52 26.51 29.85 -20.79
C PRO A 52 25.03 29.43 -20.74
N THR A 53 24.46 29.26 -21.94
CA THR A 53 23.12 28.69 -22.11
C THR A 53 23.09 27.33 -21.41
N ALA A 54 22.47 27.29 -20.25
CA ALA A 54 22.19 26.02 -19.58
C ALA A 54 21.35 25.17 -20.55
N ALA A 55 21.91 24.04 -20.96
CA ALA A 55 21.15 23.05 -21.69
C ALA A 55 19.87 22.76 -20.89
N PRO A 56 18.70 22.63 -21.56
CA PRO A 56 17.49 22.23 -20.86
C PRO A 56 17.78 20.87 -20.21
N THR A 57 17.89 20.87 -18.90
CA THR A 57 17.81 19.64 -18.12
C THR A 57 16.44 19.07 -18.47
N ALA A 58 16.42 17.98 -19.24
CA ALA A 58 15.19 17.25 -19.52
C ALA A 58 14.60 16.93 -18.16
N SER A 59 13.52 17.64 -17.78
CA SER A 59 12.66 17.19 -16.69
C SER A 59 12.33 15.74 -17.00
N PRO A 60 12.49 14.79 -16.07
CA PRO A 60 11.97 13.46 -16.28
C PRO A 60 10.49 13.67 -16.60
N GLU A 61 10.10 13.27 -17.83
CA GLU A 61 8.71 13.24 -18.23
C GLU A 61 7.94 12.60 -17.08
N ALA A 62 6.89 13.29 -16.64
CA ALA A 62 6.01 12.81 -15.58
C ALA A 62 5.49 11.45 -16.03
N GLY A 63 6.18 10.41 -15.61
CA GLY A 63 5.73 9.04 -15.77
C GLY A 63 4.31 8.98 -15.25
N GLY A 64 3.40 8.49 -16.06
CA GLY A 64 1.99 8.42 -15.73
C GLY A 64 1.85 7.92 -14.30
N ALA A 65 0.93 8.50 -13.53
CA ALA A 65 0.74 8.15 -12.13
C ALA A 65 0.74 6.62 -11.97
N ALA A 66 1.57 6.10 -11.07
CA ALA A 66 1.63 4.66 -10.84
C ALA A 66 0.21 4.11 -10.64
N PRO A 67 -0.15 2.97 -11.22
CA PRO A 67 -1.49 2.43 -11.07
C PRO A 67 -1.76 2.04 -9.61
N ARG A 68 -3.03 2.09 -9.22
CA ARG A 68 -3.45 1.47 -7.97
C ARG A 68 -3.18 -0.03 -8.02
N VAL A 69 -2.65 -0.57 -6.94
CA VAL A 69 -2.35 -1.99 -6.80
C VAL A 69 -3.13 -2.58 -5.65
N THR A 70 -3.81 -3.71 -5.88
CA THR A 70 -4.51 -4.42 -4.83
C THR A 70 -4.08 -5.89 -4.81
N VAL A 71 -3.76 -6.40 -3.62
CA VAL A 71 -3.55 -7.84 -3.38
C VAL A 71 -4.62 -8.33 -2.44
N ARG A 72 -5.33 -9.38 -2.83
CA ARG A 72 -6.24 -10.13 -1.96
C ARG A 72 -5.60 -11.46 -1.63
N ILE A 73 -5.66 -11.82 -0.35
CA ILE A 73 -5.09 -13.04 0.21
C ILE A 73 -6.22 -13.80 0.85
N SER A 74 -6.42 -15.05 0.44
CA SER A 74 -7.49 -15.90 0.97
C SER A 74 -7.02 -17.34 1.11
N GLY A 75 -7.77 -18.15 1.84
CA GLY A 75 -7.47 -19.57 2.04
C GLY A 75 -6.63 -19.81 3.30
N GLY A 76 -5.87 -20.90 3.29
CA GLY A 76 -5.19 -21.42 4.47
C GLY A 76 -6.18 -22.07 5.47
N PHE A 77 -5.66 -22.90 6.37
CA PHE A 77 -6.46 -23.63 7.36
C PHE A 77 -7.36 -22.72 8.20
N ALA A 78 -6.90 -21.50 8.54
CA ALA A 78 -7.68 -20.54 9.31
C ALA A 78 -8.65 -19.70 8.47
N GLY A 79 -8.71 -19.90 7.15
CA GLY A 79 -9.56 -19.15 6.23
C GLY A 79 -9.21 -17.66 6.20
N ARG A 80 -8.00 -17.28 5.81
CA ARG A 80 -7.59 -15.86 5.69
C ARG A 80 -8.44 -15.09 4.68
N GLY A 81 -8.55 -13.80 4.90
CA GLY A 81 -9.30 -12.88 4.06
C GLY A 81 -8.72 -11.48 4.13
N ASP A 82 -7.39 -11.36 3.92
CA ASP A 82 -6.68 -10.09 4.02
C ASP A 82 -6.65 -9.38 2.65
N SER A 83 -6.62 -8.07 2.67
CA SER A 83 -6.38 -7.27 1.46
C SER A 83 -5.36 -6.18 1.71
N ILE A 84 -4.51 -5.94 0.73
CA ILE A 84 -3.54 -4.86 0.69
C ILE A 84 -3.91 -3.97 -0.49
N ALA A 85 -4.14 -2.69 -0.26
CA ALA A 85 -4.33 -1.70 -1.31
C ALA A 85 -3.21 -0.67 -1.24
N VAL A 86 -2.59 -0.37 -2.37
CA VAL A 86 -1.56 0.68 -2.52
C VAL A 86 -2.06 1.69 -3.52
N GLU A 87 -2.11 2.94 -3.09
CA GLU A 87 -2.51 4.07 -3.92
C GLU A 87 -1.33 4.57 -4.78
N PRO A 88 -1.59 5.31 -5.86
CA PRO A 88 -0.55 5.85 -6.75
C PRO A 88 0.53 6.66 -6.04
N ASP A 89 0.20 7.30 -4.93
CA ASP A 89 1.12 8.09 -4.11
C ASP A 89 1.93 7.28 -3.09
N GLY A 90 1.81 5.95 -3.13
CA GLY A 90 2.51 5.03 -2.24
C GLY A 90 1.88 4.85 -0.87
N ARG A 91 0.75 5.48 -0.56
CA ARG A 91 -0.02 5.14 0.65
C ARG A 91 -0.59 3.74 0.52
N TRP A 92 -0.55 2.97 1.60
CA TRP A 92 -1.12 1.64 1.62
C TRP A 92 -2.08 1.46 2.79
N THR A 93 -3.05 0.59 2.58
CA THR A 93 -3.98 0.12 3.60
C THR A 93 -4.01 -1.41 3.55
N VAL A 94 -3.86 -2.04 4.70
CA VAL A 94 -4.12 -3.47 4.90
C VAL A 94 -5.41 -3.60 5.68
N THR A 95 -6.32 -4.41 5.18
CA THR A 95 -7.56 -4.77 5.88
C THR A 95 -7.53 -6.28 6.11
N ASP A 96 -7.68 -6.72 7.37
CA ASP A 96 -7.75 -8.13 7.71
C ASP A 96 -9.17 -8.69 7.56
N ARG A 97 -9.31 -10.00 7.75
CA ARG A 97 -10.60 -10.68 7.69
C ARG A 97 -11.65 -10.13 8.67
N ALA A 98 -11.22 -9.62 9.83
CA ALA A 98 -12.10 -9.03 10.83
C ALA A 98 -12.51 -7.58 10.50
N GLY A 99 -11.96 -7.01 9.42
CA GLY A 99 -12.18 -5.62 9.03
C GLY A 99 -11.24 -4.63 9.71
N SER A 100 -10.30 -5.08 10.54
CA SER A 100 -9.30 -4.21 11.16
C SER A 100 -8.37 -3.66 10.10
N ARG A 101 -7.99 -2.37 10.23
CA ARG A 101 -7.19 -1.68 9.23
C ARG A 101 -5.87 -1.20 9.79
N ARG A 102 -4.82 -1.33 8.99
CA ARG A 102 -3.51 -0.73 9.20
C ARG A 102 -3.12 0.07 7.96
N ASN A 103 -2.50 1.21 8.14
CA ASN A 103 -2.08 2.07 7.03
C ASN A 103 -0.62 2.45 7.19
N GLY A 104 -0.02 2.88 6.09
CA GLY A 104 1.32 3.40 6.05
C GLY A 104 1.66 3.95 4.68
N ARG A 105 2.96 4.13 4.45
CA ARG A 105 3.48 4.60 3.17
C ARG A 105 4.69 3.75 2.79
N LEU A 106 4.79 3.42 1.52
CA LEU A 106 5.99 2.81 0.95
C LEU A 106 7.17 3.78 1.04
N THR A 107 8.35 3.25 1.24
CA THR A 107 9.57 4.05 1.05
C THR A 107 9.71 4.47 -0.42
N PRO A 108 10.42 5.56 -0.74
CA PRO A 108 10.66 5.93 -2.14
C PRO A 108 11.30 4.80 -2.96
N ALA A 109 12.18 4.01 -2.36
CA ALA A 109 12.82 2.86 -3.00
C ALA A 109 11.83 1.72 -3.29
N ASP A 110 10.94 1.41 -2.34
CA ASP A 110 9.90 0.38 -2.55
C ASP A 110 8.85 0.85 -3.57
N GLN A 111 8.53 2.15 -3.59
CA GLN A 111 7.62 2.73 -4.57
C GLN A 111 8.20 2.66 -5.98
N ALA A 112 9.48 2.99 -6.16
CA ALA A 112 10.18 2.83 -7.44
C ALA A 112 10.23 1.36 -7.87
N THR A 113 10.50 0.44 -6.92
CA THR A 113 10.49 -1.01 -7.19
C THR A 113 9.10 -1.48 -7.61
N LEU A 114 8.04 -1.05 -6.91
CA LEU A 114 6.66 -1.39 -7.26
C LEU A 114 6.30 -0.87 -8.65
N ALA A 115 6.66 0.37 -8.98
CA ALA A 115 6.43 0.95 -10.30
C ALA A 115 7.10 0.12 -11.41
N GLY A 116 8.35 -0.30 -11.22
CA GLY A 116 9.04 -1.17 -12.16
C GLY A 116 8.38 -2.54 -12.33
N LEU A 117 7.95 -3.16 -11.22
CA LEU A 117 7.27 -4.46 -11.26
C LEU A 117 5.89 -4.38 -11.92
N THR A 118 5.14 -3.30 -11.69
CA THR A 118 3.80 -3.12 -12.29
C THR A 118 3.85 -2.76 -13.77
N ALA A 119 4.96 -2.19 -14.23
CA ALA A 119 5.22 -1.92 -15.65
C ALA A 119 5.75 -3.15 -16.42
N ASP A 120 6.03 -4.27 -15.75
CA ASP A 120 6.55 -5.48 -16.39
C ASP A 120 5.49 -6.07 -17.36
N PRO A 121 5.81 -6.19 -18.67
CA PRO A 121 4.87 -6.72 -19.66
C PRO A 121 4.45 -8.17 -19.38
N ARG A 122 5.22 -8.91 -18.59
CA ARG A 122 4.86 -10.27 -18.17
C ARG A 122 3.57 -10.32 -17.36
N LEU A 123 3.25 -9.27 -16.57
CA LEU A 123 1.97 -9.20 -15.82
C LEU A 123 0.77 -9.30 -16.75
N ALA A 124 0.77 -8.58 -17.87
CA ALA A 124 -0.30 -8.68 -18.87
C ALA A 124 -0.34 -10.05 -19.54
N GLY A 125 0.81 -10.72 -19.67
CA GLY A 125 0.89 -12.11 -20.14
C GLY A 125 0.32 -13.10 -19.12
N GLU A 126 0.62 -12.90 -17.85
CA GLU A 126 0.13 -13.73 -16.74
C GLU A 126 -1.38 -13.56 -16.55
N ALA A 127 -1.94 -12.36 -16.74
CA ALA A 127 -3.36 -12.08 -16.66
C ALA A 127 -4.21 -12.84 -17.70
N ARG A 128 -3.60 -13.21 -18.82
CA ARG A 128 -4.28 -14.00 -19.88
C ARG A 128 -4.21 -15.51 -19.67
N ARG A 129 -3.54 -15.99 -18.63
CA ARG A 129 -3.48 -17.43 -18.33
C ARG A 129 -4.83 -17.92 -17.83
N PRO A 130 -5.30 -19.07 -18.32
CA PRO A 130 -6.51 -19.67 -17.76
C PRO A 130 -6.29 -20.07 -16.31
N SER A 131 -7.33 -19.99 -15.52
CA SER A 131 -7.31 -20.52 -14.17
C SER A 131 -7.30 -22.04 -14.21
N THR A 132 -6.37 -22.66 -13.51
CA THR A 132 -6.35 -24.10 -13.26
C THR A 132 -6.85 -24.38 -11.87
N ALA A 133 -7.68 -25.42 -11.75
CA ALA A 133 -8.09 -25.89 -10.43
C ALA A 133 -6.86 -26.45 -9.69
N THR A 134 -6.75 -26.15 -8.40
CA THR A 134 -5.74 -26.75 -7.54
C THR A 134 -6.24 -28.02 -6.89
N ASN A 135 -5.35 -28.97 -6.67
CA ASN A 135 -5.61 -30.17 -5.86
C ASN A 135 -5.14 -30.01 -4.40
N CYS A 136 -4.55 -28.86 -4.06
CA CYS A 136 -4.14 -28.56 -2.70
C CYS A 136 -5.31 -28.10 -1.85
N ALA A 137 -5.46 -28.67 -0.65
CA ALA A 137 -6.31 -28.16 0.40
C ALA A 137 -5.56 -27.16 1.29
N ASP A 138 -6.27 -26.25 1.91
CA ASP A 138 -5.77 -25.34 2.95
C ASP A 138 -4.56 -24.49 2.54
N VAL A 139 -4.40 -24.22 1.26
CA VAL A 139 -3.32 -23.36 0.72
C VAL A 139 -3.76 -21.91 0.57
N MET A 140 -2.77 -21.03 0.46
CA MET A 140 -3.02 -19.61 0.27
C MET A 140 -3.29 -19.31 -1.21
N ASN A 141 -4.28 -18.46 -1.42
CA ASN A 141 -4.63 -17.91 -2.73
C ASN A 141 -4.29 -16.43 -2.76
N TYR A 142 -3.64 -16.00 -3.80
CA TYR A 142 -3.26 -14.61 -4.02
C TYR A 142 -3.89 -14.10 -5.31
N ARG A 143 -4.63 -12.99 -5.22
CA ARG A 143 -5.14 -12.26 -6.37
C ARG A 143 -4.51 -10.88 -6.40
N LEU A 144 -3.85 -10.55 -7.49
CA LEU A 144 -3.25 -9.24 -7.74
C LEU A 144 -4.06 -8.52 -8.81
N THR A 145 -4.49 -7.30 -8.50
CA THR A 145 -5.09 -6.37 -9.46
C THR A 145 -4.18 -5.17 -9.64
N VAL A 146 -3.76 -4.89 -10.87
CA VAL A 146 -2.97 -3.73 -11.26
C VAL A 146 -3.68 -3.04 -12.41
N ALA A 147 -4.22 -1.84 -12.19
CA ALA A 147 -5.15 -1.21 -13.12
C ALA A 147 -6.29 -2.18 -13.50
N ASP A 148 -6.41 -2.53 -14.78
CA ASP A 148 -7.43 -3.45 -15.29
C ASP A 148 -6.94 -4.90 -15.44
N ASN A 149 -5.71 -5.21 -15.01
CA ASN A 149 -5.15 -6.55 -15.10
C ASN A 149 -5.33 -7.30 -13.79
N ASP A 150 -6.01 -8.43 -13.85
CA ASP A 150 -6.16 -9.37 -12.74
C ASP A 150 -5.27 -10.59 -12.99
N THR A 151 -4.39 -10.87 -12.03
CA THR A 151 -3.58 -12.09 -12.01
C THR A 151 -3.79 -12.81 -10.70
N TRP A 152 -3.52 -14.11 -10.66
CA TRP A 152 -3.71 -14.88 -9.45
C TRP A 152 -2.85 -16.14 -9.47
N TYR A 153 -2.57 -16.66 -8.29
CA TYR A 153 -1.97 -17.98 -8.11
C TYR A 153 -2.36 -18.57 -6.77
N VAL A 154 -2.21 -19.88 -6.69
CA VAL A 154 -2.34 -20.66 -5.47
C VAL A 154 -0.96 -21.10 -5.04
N ASP A 155 -0.65 -21.00 -3.75
CA ASP A 155 0.65 -21.43 -3.19
C ASP A 155 0.61 -22.96 -2.94
N CYS A 156 0.55 -23.70 -4.03
CA CYS A 156 0.47 -25.16 -4.04
C CYS A 156 1.74 -25.73 -4.67
N PRO A 157 2.58 -26.44 -3.90
CA PRO A 157 3.83 -26.99 -4.41
C PRO A 157 3.69 -27.93 -5.61
N THR A 158 2.53 -28.61 -5.74
CA THR A 158 2.28 -29.58 -6.80
C THR A 158 1.74 -28.97 -8.09
N ASP A 159 1.26 -27.72 -8.05
CA ASP A 159 0.69 -27.03 -9.22
C ASP A 159 1.76 -26.34 -10.08
N GLY A 160 3.02 -26.48 -9.71
CA GLY A 160 4.15 -25.84 -10.37
C GLY A 160 4.47 -24.44 -9.82
N PRO A 161 5.47 -23.75 -10.41
CA PRO A 161 5.90 -22.45 -9.91
C PRO A 161 4.84 -21.38 -10.17
N PRO A 162 4.60 -20.48 -9.19
CA PRO A 162 3.72 -19.33 -9.37
C PRO A 162 4.16 -18.43 -10.53
N PRO A 163 3.24 -17.64 -11.13
CA PRO A 163 3.56 -16.64 -12.13
C PRO A 163 4.59 -15.65 -11.58
N PRO A 164 5.79 -15.54 -12.18
CA PRO A 164 6.92 -14.86 -11.52
C PRO A 164 6.74 -13.36 -11.36
N ALA A 165 6.10 -12.67 -12.29
CA ALA A 165 5.87 -11.23 -12.18
C ALA A 165 4.81 -10.93 -11.10
N THR A 166 3.70 -11.68 -11.09
CA THR A 166 2.67 -11.61 -10.04
C THR A 166 3.27 -11.88 -8.66
N GLN A 167 4.06 -12.96 -8.52
CA GLN A 167 4.68 -13.32 -7.27
C GLN A 167 5.65 -12.24 -6.76
N ALA A 168 6.40 -11.58 -7.67
CA ALA A 168 7.33 -10.53 -7.28
C ALA A 168 6.59 -9.32 -6.65
N VAL A 169 5.48 -8.88 -7.24
CA VAL A 169 4.64 -7.81 -6.68
C VAL A 169 4.07 -8.22 -5.32
N VAL A 170 3.49 -9.42 -5.24
CA VAL A 170 2.90 -9.93 -3.98
C VAL A 170 3.95 -9.98 -2.87
N LYS A 171 5.14 -10.55 -3.14
CA LYS A 171 6.24 -10.62 -2.15
C LYS A 171 6.70 -9.24 -1.69
N LEU A 172 6.82 -8.27 -2.60
CA LEU A 172 7.16 -6.90 -2.24
C LEU A 172 6.14 -6.34 -1.25
N LEU A 173 4.84 -6.42 -1.57
CA LEU A 173 3.79 -5.85 -0.74
C LEU A 173 3.64 -6.54 0.61
N LEU A 174 3.74 -7.87 0.66
CA LEU A 174 3.74 -8.62 1.93
C LEU A 174 4.86 -8.16 2.86
N ARG A 175 6.07 -7.98 2.31
CA ARG A 175 7.23 -7.53 3.07
C ARG A 175 7.06 -6.10 3.56
N THR A 176 6.70 -5.16 2.67
CA THR A 176 6.67 -3.72 2.99
C THR A 176 5.51 -3.34 3.91
N THR A 177 4.42 -4.09 3.87
CA THR A 177 3.26 -3.88 4.77
C THR A 177 3.31 -4.74 6.04
N ALA A 178 4.38 -5.50 6.24
CA ALA A 178 4.52 -6.47 7.34
C ALA A 178 3.29 -7.40 7.45
N THR A 179 2.75 -7.82 6.31
CA THR A 179 1.64 -8.79 6.25
C THR A 179 2.23 -10.18 6.15
N TYR A 180 2.35 -10.85 7.28
CA TYR A 180 2.90 -12.22 7.35
C TYR A 180 1.80 -13.22 7.07
N VAL A 181 2.05 -14.07 6.08
CA VAL A 181 1.24 -15.25 5.78
C VAL A 181 1.94 -16.45 6.39
N ARG A 182 1.41 -16.97 7.49
CA ARG A 182 1.88 -18.21 8.14
C ARG A 182 0.90 -19.32 7.85
#